data_a5c87b34d18cb740f7765691f351ab20
#
_entry.id   a5c87b34d18cb740f7765691f351ab20
#
_cell.length_a   1.000
_cell.length_b   1.000
_cell.length_c   1.000
_cell.angle_alpha   90.00
_cell.angle_beta   90.00
_cell.angle_gamma   90.00
#
_symmetry.space_group_name_H-M   'P 1'
#
loop_
_entity.id
_entity.type
_entity.pdbx_description
1 polymer ?
#
loop_
_entity_poly.entity_id
_entity_poly.type
_entity_poly.pdbx_seq_one_letter_code
_entity_poly.pdbx_strand_id
1 'polypeptide(L)'
;AQLGLKTACIESRGSLGGTCLNVGCIPSKSLLNLSEEFHNAQSLSNKGIEIGEVKLNLSKMMKNKDKAVTILTKGVEFLLKKNKVTYFKGTGSFKSKNDIVIKDNDNKETIIQTENTIIATGSVPVSLPGIEIDEKVIVSSTGALKLEQVPKKMVVVGGGYIGLEMGSVWSRLGSEVHVVEFLDHITPGMDKEISSEFMKILKKQGINFHMQH
;
A
#
# COMPACT_ATOMS: atom_id res chain seq x y z
N ALA A 1 16.56 -10.45 19.22
CA ALA A 1 16.99 -9.53 20.26
C ALA A 1 16.37 -9.88 21.61
N GLN A 2 15.05 -10.01 21.75
CA GLN A 2 14.40 -10.33 23.04
C GLN A 2 14.84 -11.68 23.64
N LEU A 3 15.25 -12.62 22.80
CA LEU A 3 15.79 -13.94 23.21
C LEU A 3 17.30 -13.92 23.49
N GLY A 4 17.92 -12.74 23.63
CA GLY A 4 19.35 -12.60 23.92
C GLY A 4 20.28 -12.55 22.70
N LEU A 5 19.76 -12.70 21.47
CA LEU A 5 20.57 -12.64 20.25
C LEU A 5 21.01 -11.20 19.94
N LYS A 6 22.28 -11.02 19.54
CA LYS A 6 22.76 -9.76 18.94
C LYS A 6 22.19 -9.65 17.52
N THR A 7 21.26 -8.73 17.31
CA THR A 7 20.47 -8.65 16.09
C THR A 7 20.73 -7.34 15.36
N ALA A 8 20.77 -7.42 14.03
CA ALA A 8 20.79 -6.26 13.13
C ALA A 8 19.63 -6.32 12.13
N CYS A 9 19.16 -5.14 11.70
CA CYS A 9 18.20 -4.96 10.63
C CYS A 9 18.81 -4.08 9.53
N ILE A 10 18.74 -4.53 8.29
CA ILE A 10 19.19 -3.77 7.12
C ILE A 10 17.95 -3.40 6.32
N GLU A 11 17.74 -2.11 6.02
CA GLU A 11 16.57 -1.63 5.27
C GLU A 11 17.00 -0.59 4.22
N SER A 12 16.70 -0.89 2.97
CA SER A 12 17.10 -0.05 1.82
C SER A 12 16.16 1.14 1.58
N ARG A 13 14.90 1.06 1.98
CA ARG A 13 13.89 2.11 1.79
C ARG A 13 14.16 3.37 2.62
N GLY A 14 14.98 3.27 3.63
CA GLY A 14 15.27 4.38 4.56
C GLY A 14 14.24 4.59 5.66
N SER A 15 13.14 3.84 5.64
CA SER A 15 12.10 3.84 6.68
C SER A 15 11.66 2.40 6.98
N LEU A 16 11.57 2.08 8.24
CA LEU A 16 11.22 0.74 8.73
C LEU A 16 9.73 0.41 8.53
N GLY A 17 9.39 -0.87 8.61
CA GLY A 17 8.01 -1.34 8.52
C GLY A 17 7.63 -1.97 7.18
N GLY A 18 8.58 -2.05 6.25
CA GLY A 18 8.40 -2.74 4.97
C GLY A 18 7.29 -2.16 4.09
N THR A 19 6.80 -2.95 3.16
CA THR A 19 5.73 -2.58 2.21
C THR A 19 4.44 -2.22 2.95
N CYS A 20 4.02 -3.02 3.93
CA CYS A 20 2.75 -2.83 4.62
C CYS A 20 2.61 -1.42 5.25
N LEU A 21 3.61 -0.98 6.03
CA LEU A 21 3.54 0.32 6.70
C LEU A 21 3.74 1.50 5.74
N ASN A 22 4.63 1.36 4.76
CA ASN A 22 5.06 2.50 3.95
C ASN A 22 4.19 2.73 2.71
N VAL A 23 3.85 1.67 1.98
CA VAL A 23 3.19 1.75 0.67
C VAL A 23 2.15 0.65 0.45
N GLY A 24 1.58 0.10 1.51
CA GLY A 24 0.63 -1.01 1.46
C GLY A 24 -0.53 -0.83 2.44
N CYS A 25 -0.64 -1.74 3.41
CA CYS A 25 -1.80 -1.88 4.30
C CYS A 25 -2.18 -0.59 5.04
N ILE A 26 -1.21 0.09 5.63
CA ILE A 26 -1.49 1.26 6.47
C ILE A 26 -2.01 2.45 5.65
N PRO A 27 -1.31 2.91 4.60
CA PRO A 27 -1.84 4.00 3.80
C PRO A 27 -3.15 3.63 3.09
N SER A 28 -3.34 2.38 2.63
CA SER A 28 -4.58 1.98 1.98
C SER A 28 -5.77 1.98 2.96
N LYS A 29 -5.62 1.40 4.17
CA LYS A 29 -6.68 1.39 5.19
C LYS A 29 -7.00 2.80 5.69
N SER A 30 -5.99 3.66 5.81
CA SER A 30 -6.22 5.07 6.12
C SER A 30 -7.09 5.77 5.07
N LEU A 31 -6.80 5.58 3.78
CA LEU A 31 -7.61 6.16 2.70
C LEU A 31 -8.99 5.49 2.57
N LEU A 32 -9.07 4.16 2.75
CA LEU A 32 -10.37 3.47 2.75
C LEU A 32 -11.30 4.03 3.82
N ASN A 33 -10.80 4.19 5.07
CA ASN A 33 -11.59 4.76 6.15
C ASN A 33 -12.01 6.20 5.85
N LEU A 34 -11.08 7.06 5.47
CA LEU A 34 -11.36 8.47 5.19
C LEU A 34 -12.30 8.67 3.99
N SER A 35 -12.16 7.85 2.95
CA SER A 35 -13.05 7.90 1.79
C SER A 35 -14.45 7.40 2.12
N GLU A 36 -14.56 6.43 3.02
CA GLU A 36 -15.86 5.94 3.52
C GLU A 36 -16.56 6.99 4.38
N GLU A 37 -15.84 7.65 5.28
CA GLU A 37 -16.38 8.78 6.07
C GLU A 37 -16.89 9.90 5.16
N PHE A 38 -16.14 10.26 4.11
CA PHE A 38 -16.56 11.24 3.13
C PHE A 38 -17.83 10.82 2.39
N HIS A 39 -17.88 9.59 1.89
CA HIS A 39 -19.06 9.02 1.21
C HIS A 39 -20.28 8.97 2.14
N ASN A 40 -20.10 8.54 3.38
CA ASN A 40 -21.16 8.48 4.38
C ASN A 40 -21.68 9.87 4.71
N ALA A 41 -20.79 10.87 4.87
CA ALA A 41 -21.17 12.24 5.13
C ALA A 41 -22.08 12.81 4.02
N GLN A 42 -21.77 12.53 2.74
CA GLN A 42 -22.61 12.94 1.60
C GLN A 42 -24.00 12.30 1.59
N SER A 43 -24.17 11.14 2.21
CA SER A 43 -25.44 10.39 2.25
C SER A 43 -26.27 10.64 3.51
N LEU A 44 -25.82 11.46 4.47
CA LEU A 44 -26.50 11.69 5.75
C LEU A 44 -27.88 12.34 5.59
N SER A 45 -28.05 13.20 4.60
CA SER A 45 -29.36 13.82 4.31
C SER A 45 -30.44 12.78 3.99
N ASN A 46 -30.06 11.69 3.31
CA ASN A 46 -30.98 10.58 3.03
C ASN A 46 -31.43 9.83 4.31
N LYS A 47 -30.72 10.04 5.43
CA LYS A 47 -31.02 9.47 6.74
C LYS A 47 -31.67 10.44 7.69
N GLY A 48 -32.09 11.63 7.18
CA GLY A 48 -32.72 12.66 7.99
C GLY A 48 -31.76 13.53 8.81
N ILE A 49 -30.46 13.48 8.50
CA ILE A 49 -29.45 14.32 9.16
C ILE A 49 -28.97 15.35 8.15
N GLU A 50 -29.39 16.59 8.32
CA GLU A 50 -29.01 17.69 7.45
C GLU A 50 -27.65 18.25 7.88
N ILE A 51 -26.70 18.21 6.98
CA ILE A 51 -25.39 18.88 7.11
C ILE A 51 -25.20 19.78 5.90
N GLY A 52 -24.42 20.82 6.04
CA GLY A 52 -24.08 21.70 4.92
C GLY A 52 -23.28 20.94 3.83
N GLU A 53 -22.84 21.68 2.81
CA GLU A 53 -22.07 21.09 1.69
C GLU A 53 -20.80 20.38 2.17
N VAL A 54 -20.68 19.09 1.85
CA VAL A 54 -19.50 18.28 2.16
C VAL A 54 -18.48 18.41 1.04
N LYS A 55 -17.34 19.01 1.33
CA LYS A 55 -16.26 19.23 0.38
C LYS A 55 -15.04 18.37 0.68
N LEU A 56 -14.49 17.74 -0.35
CA LEU A 56 -13.22 17.02 -0.25
C LEU A 56 -12.04 17.99 -0.24
N ASN A 57 -11.16 17.86 0.74
CA ASN A 57 -9.82 18.44 0.71
C ASN A 57 -8.80 17.29 0.60
N LEU A 58 -8.52 16.87 -0.63
CA LEU A 58 -7.65 15.72 -0.90
C LEU A 58 -6.25 15.90 -0.30
N SER A 59 -5.66 17.09 -0.42
CA SER A 59 -4.33 17.38 0.16
C SER A 59 -4.30 17.14 1.67
N LYS A 60 -5.35 17.55 2.39
CA LYS A 60 -5.46 17.32 3.84
C LYS A 60 -5.68 15.84 4.15
N MET A 61 -6.47 15.13 3.35
CA MET A 61 -6.69 13.69 3.47
C MET A 61 -5.38 12.93 3.29
N MET A 62 -4.60 13.26 2.26
CA MET A 62 -3.28 12.66 2.03
C MET A 62 -2.30 12.91 3.19
N LYS A 63 -2.27 14.13 3.74
CA LYS A 63 -1.45 14.44 4.93
C LYS A 63 -1.85 13.60 6.15
N ASN A 64 -3.14 13.33 6.35
CA ASN A 64 -3.60 12.45 7.44
C ASN A 64 -3.11 11.00 7.23
N LYS A 65 -3.20 10.48 6.02
CA LYS A 65 -2.62 9.19 5.65
C LYS A 65 -1.11 9.15 5.93
N ASP A 66 -0.35 10.14 5.50
CA ASP A 66 1.11 10.21 5.69
C ASP A 66 1.48 10.34 7.18
N LYS A 67 0.66 11.02 7.97
CA LYS A 67 0.82 11.08 9.44
C LYS A 67 0.68 9.70 10.07
N ALA A 68 -0.32 8.89 9.65
CA ALA A 68 -0.50 7.54 10.15
C ALA A 68 0.72 6.66 9.83
N VAL A 69 1.22 6.71 8.59
CA VAL A 69 2.45 6.02 8.17
C VAL A 69 3.63 6.45 9.04
N THR A 70 3.83 7.76 9.22
CA THR A 70 4.95 8.31 10.00
C THR A 70 4.92 7.86 11.45
N ILE A 71 3.75 7.85 12.10
CA ILE A 71 3.61 7.42 13.49
C ILE A 71 4.03 5.95 13.63
N LEU A 72 3.56 5.09 12.74
CA LEU A 72 3.83 3.67 12.83
C LEU A 72 5.27 3.31 12.47
N THR A 73 5.85 3.92 11.45
CA THR A 73 7.24 3.68 11.06
C THR A 73 8.21 4.14 12.15
N LYS A 74 7.96 5.31 12.79
CA LYS A 74 8.72 5.76 13.96
C LYS A 74 8.53 4.84 15.18
N GLY A 75 7.32 4.28 15.34
CA GLY A 75 7.05 3.26 16.36
C GLY A 75 7.93 2.03 16.20
N VAL A 76 8.09 1.53 14.97
CA VAL A 76 9.00 0.41 14.68
C VAL A 76 10.45 0.78 14.98
N GLU A 77 10.91 1.97 14.59
CA GLU A 77 12.26 2.45 14.87
C GLU A 77 12.52 2.52 16.40
N PHE A 78 11.55 3.03 17.16
CA PHE A 78 11.61 3.04 18.62
C PHE A 78 11.71 1.62 19.19
N LEU A 79 10.92 0.66 18.69
CA LEU A 79 10.96 -0.72 19.15
C LEU A 79 12.31 -1.40 18.85
N LEU A 80 12.88 -1.18 17.68
CA LEU A 80 14.23 -1.67 17.35
C LEU A 80 15.27 -1.12 18.31
N LYS A 81 15.26 0.20 18.55
CA LYS A 81 16.17 0.86 19.51
C LYS A 81 15.97 0.31 20.93
N LYS A 82 14.73 0.19 21.41
CA LYS A 82 14.40 -0.36 22.73
C LYS A 82 14.94 -1.78 22.90
N ASN A 83 14.86 -2.60 21.86
CA ASN A 83 15.36 -3.98 21.89
C ASN A 83 16.84 -4.10 21.48
N LYS A 84 17.58 -2.99 21.40
CA LYS A 84 19.01 -2.96 21.05
C LYS A 84 19.33 -3.64 19.70
N VAL A 85 18.40 -3.57 18.74
CA VAL A 85 18.64 -4.01 17.37
C VAL A 85 19.41 -2.92 16.63
N THR A 86 20.55 -3.28 16.04
CA THR A 86 21.34 -2.33 15.23
C THR A 86 20.64 -2.12 13.90
N TYR A 87 20.34 -0.87 13.54
CA TYR A 87 19.70 -0.52 12.29
C TYR A 87 20.71 0.05 11.29
N PHE A 88 20.82 -0.59 10.14
CA PHE A 88 21.63 -0.14 8.99
C PHE A 88 20.71 0.31 7.86
N LYS A 89 20.94 1.54 7.37
CA LYS A 89 20.26 2.08 6.18
C LYS A 89 21.09 1.73 4.95
N GLY A 90 20.54 0.94 4.05
CA GLY A 90 21.22 0.52 2.85
C GLY A 90 20.73 -0.82 2.32
N THR A 91 21.37 -1.28 1.25
CA THR A 91 21.08 -2.58 0.62
C THR A 91 22.07 -3.62 1.09
N GLY A 92 21.55 -4.73 1.63
CA GLY A 92 22.36 -5.87 2.04
C GLY A 92 22.55 -6.88 0.92
N SER A 93 23.75 -7.41 0.78
CA SER A 93 24.08 -8.52 -0.11
C SER A 93 25.03 -9.51 0.54
N PHE A 94 24.93 -10.78 0.17
CA PHE A 94 25.85 -11.80 0.66
C PHE A 94 27.22 -11.66 -0.03
N LYS A 95 28.27 -11.56 0.76
CA LYS A 95 29.66 -11.71 0.30
C LYS A 95 30.13 -13.14 0.48
N SER A 96 29.72 -13.78 1.56
CA SER A 96 29.97 -15.18 1.89
C SER A 96 28.78 -15.73 2.67
N LYS A 97 28.88 -16.98 3.12
CA LYS A 97 27.88 -17.62 3.98
C LYS A 97 27.57 -16.78 5.25
N ASN A 98 28.58 -16.12 5.79
CA ASN A 98 28.49 -15.44 7.07
C ASN A 98 28.81 -13.93 6.98
N ASP A 99 29.21 -13.42 5.81
CA ASP A 99 29.51 -12.00 5.62
C ASP A 99 28.45 -11.31 4.78
N ILE A 100 27.88 -10.26 5.31
CA ILE A 100 26.90 -9.40 4.64
C ILE A 100 27.57 -8.05 4.36
N VAL A 101 27.58 -7.64 3.10
CA VAL A 101 27.95 -6.29 2.68
C VAL A 101 26.71 -5.42 2.70
N ILE A 102 26.80 -4.30 3.36
CA ILE A 102 25.76 -3.26 3.41
C ILE A 102 26.28 -2.08 2.62
N LYS A 103 25.59 -1.72 1.55
CA LYS A 103 25.88 -0.53 0.74
C LYS A 103 24.86 0.54 1.07
N ASP A 104 25.30 1.66 1.62
CA ASP A 104 24.45 2.80 1.95
C ASP A 104 24.15 3.68 0.72
N ASN A 105 23.36 4.75 0.91
CA ASN A 105 22.97 5.65 -0.17
C ASN A 105 24.15 6.46 -0.76
N ASP A 106 25.26 6.57 -0.01
CA ASP A 106 26.48 7.26 -0.44
C ASP A 106 27.47 6.28 -1.08
N ASN A 107 27.05 5.05 -1.38
CA ASN A 107 27.83 3.93 -1.91
C ASN A 107 28.95 3.44 -0.97
N LYS A 108 28.94 3.85 0.28
CA LYS A 108 29.89 3.35 1.29
C LYS A 108 29.51 1.94 1.67
N GLU A 109 30.52 1.04 1.72
CA GLU A 109 30.32 -0.34 2.09
C GLU A 109 30.73 -0.57 3.55
N THR A 110 29.89 -1.33 4.25
CA THR A 110 30.13 -1.84 5.59
C THR A 110 29.93 -3.34 5.57
N ILE A 111 30.88 -4.10 6.09
CA ILE A 111 30.78 -5.55 6.18
C ILE A 111 30.44 -5.92 7.63
N ILE A 112 29.41 -6.75 7.79
CA ILE A 112 29.07 -7.36 9.08
C ILE A 112 29.14 -8.86 9.00
N GLN A 113 29.48 -9.50 10.11
CA GLN A 113 29.47 -10.97 10.23
C GLN A 113 28.22 -11.42 10.99
N THR A 114 27.62 -12.51 10.52
CA THR A 114 26.43 -13.11 11.14
C THR A 114 26.44 -14.62 11.03
N GLU A 115 25.97 -15.31 12.04
CA GLU A 115 25.80 -16.77 12.04
C GLU A 115 24.51 -17.15 11.28
N ASN A 116 23.46 -16.36 11.40
CA ASN A 116 22.17 -16.61 10.81
C ASN A 116 21.61 -15.34 10.13
N THR A 117 21.05 -15.49 8.94
CA THR A 117 20.45 -14.41 8.18
C THR A 117 19.01 -14.74 7.81
N ILE A 118 18.10 -13.82 8.07
CA ILE A 118 16.71 -13.88 7.61
C ILE A 118 16.60 -12.99 6.37
N ILE A 119 16.25 -13.58 5.23
CA ILE A 119 15.97 -12.87 3.99
C ILE A 119 14.50 -12.38 4.05
N ALA A 120 14.32 -11.10 4.33
CA ALA A 120 13.01 -10.46 4.46
C ALA A 120 12.93 -9.22 3.54
N THR A 121 13.33 -9.39 2.28
CA THR A 121 13.52 -8.31 1.31
C THR A 121 12.22 -7.70 0.77
N GLY A 122 11.06 -8.28 1.12
CA GLY A 122 9.76 -7.77 0.73
C GLY A 122 9.34 -8.16 -0.69
N SER A 123 8.48 -7.33 -1.29
CA SER A 123 7.92 -7.53 -2.62
C SER A 123 7.84 -6.21 -3.37
N VAL A 124 7.79 -6.30 -4.69
CA VAL A 124 7.60 -5.16 -5.59
C VAL A 124 6.44 -5.44 -6.53
N PRO A 125 5.75 -4.42 -7.06
CA PRO A 125 4.76 -4.59 -8.11
C PRO A 125 5.38 -5.25 -9.34
N VAL A 126 4.63 -6.15 -9.97
CA VAL A 126 5.04 -6.77 -11.25
C VAL A 126 4.52 -5.89 -12.38
N SER A 127 5.39 -5.54 -13.31
CA SER A 127 5.02 -4.86 -14.55
C SER A 127 4.47 -5.86 -15.57
N LEU A 128 3.42 -5.47 -16.29
CA LEU A 128 2.93 -6.26 -17.41
C LEU A 128 3.82 -6.02 -18.65
N PRO A 129 4.07 -7.05 -19.48
CA PRO A 129 4.82 -6.88 -20.71
C PRO A 129 4.19 -5.79 -21.60
N GLY A 130 5.00 -4.86 -22.09
CA GLY A 130 4.57 -3.76 -22.94
C GLY A 130 3.88 -2.60 -22.21
N ILE A 131 3.73 -2.66 -20.88
CA ILE A 131 3.16 -1.57 -20.08
C ILE A 131 4.23 -1.09 -19.10
N GLU A 132 4.72 0.13 -19.34
CA GLU A 132 5.69 0.78 -18.44
C GLU A 132 4.95 1.58 -17.37
N ILE A 133 5.31 1.34 -16.11
CA ILE A 133 4.80 2.11 -14.97
C ILE A 133 5.63 3.37 -14.85
N ASP A 134 5.05 4.51 -15.22
CA ASP A 134 5.69 5.84 -15.17
C ASP A 134 5.41 6.60 -13.87
N GLU A 135 4.56 6.04 -13.01
CA GLU A 135 4.07 6.64 -11.75
C GLU A 135 3.41 8.03 -11.93
N LYS A 136 2.92 8.32 -13.14
CA LYS A 136 2.20 9.56 -13.52
C LYS A 136 0.84 9.26 -14.09
N VAL A 137 0.79 8.57 -15.24
CA VAL A 137 -0.44 8.14 -15.92
C VAL A 137 -0.69 6.66 -15.63
N ILE A 138 0.34 5.85 -15.77
CA ILE A 138 0.31 4.43 -15.41
C ILE A 138 1.04 4.28 -14.08
N VAL A 139 0.25 4.06 -13.03
CA VAL A 139 0.74 4.02 -11.66
C VAL A 139 0.67 2.61 -11.08
N SER A 140 1.64 2.26 -10.26
CA SER A 140 1.52 1.11 -9.37
C SER A 140 0.58 1.42 -8.20
N SER A 141 0.34 0.44 -7.32
CA SER A 141 -0.37 0.69 -6.06
C SER A 141 0.32 1.78 -5.21
N THR A 142 1.64 1.92 -5.32
CA THR A 142 2.40 2.97 -4.63
C THR A 142 2.04 4.36 -5.15
N GLY A 143 1.95 4.53 -6.48
CA GLY A 143 1.50 5.78 -7.10
C GLY A 143 0.03 6.06 -6.82
N ALA A 144 -0.83 5.03 -6.89
CA ALA A 144 -2.25 5.17 -6.58
C ALA A 144 -2.52 5.68 -5.15
N LEU A 145 -1.62 5.42 -4.19
CA LEU A 145 -1.66 5.96 -2.82
C LEU A 145 -1.19 7.42 -2.70
N LYS A 146 -0.73 8.04 -3.80
CA LYS A 146 -0.09 9.37 -3.79
C LYS A 146 -0.68 10.35 -4.82
N LEU A 147 -1.78 9.99 -5.49
CA LEU A 147 -2.37 10.88 -6.49
C LEU A 147 -2.74 12.25 -5.88
N GLU A 148 -2.36 13.30 -6.56
CA GLU A 148 -2.56 14.69 -6.11
C GLU A 148 -3.94 15.24 -6.46
N GLN A 149 -4.66 14.55 -7.34
CA GLN A 149 -6.04 14.88 -7.76
C GLN A 149 -6.85 13.61 -7.91
N VAL A 150 -8.16 13.74 -7.73
CA VAL A 150 -9.11 12.66 -8.03
C VAL A 150 -9.19 12.49 -9.54
N PRO A 151 -8.78 11.35 -10.11
CA PRO A 151 -8.89 11.14 -11.56
C PRO A 151 -10.36 11.07 -11.97
N LYS A 152 -10.73 11.68 -13.09
CA LYS A 152 -12.10 11.57 -13.62
C LYS A 152 -12.45 10.11 -13.94
N LYS A 153 -11.51 9.39 -14.55
CA LYS A 153 -11.62 7.96 -14.86
C LYS A 153 -10.36 7.24 -14.37
N MET A 154 -10.55 6.05 -13.84
CA MET A 154 -9.48 5.16 -13.40
C MET A 154 -9.72 3.77 -13.95
N VAL A 155 -8.72 3.21 -14.60
CA VAL A 155 -8.69 1.80 -14.99
C VAL A 155 -7.77 1.06 -14.03
N VAL A 156 -8.32 0.04 -13.39
CA VAL A 156 -7.58 -0.87 -12.50
C VAL A 156 -7.34 -2.16 -13.28
N VAL A 157 -6.08 -2.48 -13.51
CA VAL A 157 -5.70 -3.73 -14.17
C VAL A 157 -5.46 -4.80 -13.11
N GLY A 158 -6.32 -5.80 -13.11
CA GLY A 158 -6.37 -6.89 -12.14
C GLY A 158 -7.43 -6.71 -11.06
N GLY A 159 -8.25 -7.74 -10.86
CA GLY A 159 -9.30 -7.82 -9.84
C GLY A 159 -8.81 -8.33 -8.48
N GLY A 160 -7.53 -8.20 -8.17
CA GLY A 160 -6.96 -8.54 -6.87
C GLY A 160 -7.34 -7.51 -5.78
N TYR A 161 -7.18 -7.91 -4.51
CA TYR A 161 -7.62 -7.09 -3.36
C TYR A 161 -6.98 -5.69 -3.33
N ILE A 162 -5.71 -5.53 -3.72
CA ILE A 162 -5.04 -4.21 -3.74
C ILE A 162 -5.70 -3.28 -4.76
N GLY A 163 -5.95 -3.77 -5.97
CA GLY A 163 -6.62 -2.99 -7.02
C GLY A 163 -8.03 -2.60 -6.61
N LEU A 164 -8.78 -3.52 -6.01
CA LEU A 164 -10.15 -3.28 -5.55
C LEU A 164 -10.20 -2.30 -4.37
N GLU A 165 -9.23 -2.32 -3.44
CA GLU A 165 -9.11 -1.33 -2.38
C GLU A 165 -8.87 0.07 -2.95
N MET A 166 -7.91 0.21 -3.88
CA MET A 166 -7.63 1.51 -4.51
C MET A 166 -8.81 1.97 -5.36
N GLY A 167 -9.41 1.09 -6.14
CA GLY A 167 -10.61 1.39 -6.90
C GLY A 167 -11.75 1.89 -6.00
N SER A 168 -11.95 1.26 -4.84
CA SER A 168 -12.97 1.67 -3.87
C SER A 168 -12.70 3.06 -3.30
N VAL A 169 -11.44 3.35 -2.93
CA VAL A 169 -11.05 4.69 -2.45
C VAL A 169 -11.40 5.75 -3.49
N TRP A 170 -10.90 5.59 -4.71
CA TRP A 170 -11.05 6.62 -5.75
C TRP A 170 -12.48 6.72 -6.24
N SER A 171 -13.25 5.62 -6.30
CA SER A 171 -14.68 5.64 -6.61
C SER A 171 -15.48 6.46 -5.60
N ARG A 172 -15.26 6.25 -4.30
CA ARG A 172 -15.91 7.03 -3.22
C ARG A 172 -15.55 8.51 -3.27
N LEU A 173 -14.37 8.86 -3.79
CA LEU A 173 -13.92 10.23 -3.99
C LEU A 173 -14.42 10.86 -5.30
N GLY A 174 -15.12 10.11 -6.17
CA GLY A 174 -15.79 10.61 -7.37
C GLY A 174 -15.18 10.17 -8.70
N SER A 175 -14.22 9.26 -8.71
CA SER A 175 -13.70 8.66 -9.96
C SER A 175 -14.69 7.66 -10.57
N GLU A 176 -14.83 7.66 -11.88
CA GLU A 176 -15.42 6.55 -12.64
C GLU A 176 -14.38 5.43 -12.71
N VAL A 177 -14.62 4.31 -11.99
CA VAL A 177 -13.66 3.22 -11.89
C VAL A 177 -14.06 2.02 -12.74
N HIS A 178 -13.12 1.52 -13.53
CA HIS A 178 -13.23 0.33 -14.34
C HIS A 178 -12.16 -0.68 -13.93
N VAL A 179 -12.56 -1.89 -13.54
CA VAL A 179 -11.66 -3.00 -13.22
C VAL A 179 -11.65 -3.94 -14.43
N VAL A 180 -10.46 -4.17 -14.98
CA VAL A 180 -10.21 -5.13 -16.05
C VAL A 180 -9.52 -6.34 -15.46
N GLU A 181 -10.10 -7.53 -15.61
CA GLU A 181 -9.58 -8.77 -15.05
C GLU A 181 -9.56 -9.88 -16.12
N PHE A 182 -8.43 -10.57 -16.20
CA PHE A 182 -8.23 -11.68 -17.15
C PHE A 182 -9.09 -12.90 -16.80
N LEU A 183 -9.31 -13.15 -15.52
CA LEU A 183 -10.11 -14.27 -15.03
C LEU A 183 -11.62 -13.94 -15.11
N ASP A 184 -12.44 -14.97 -14.90
CA ASP A 184 -13.90 -14.85 -14.83
C ASP A 184 -14.42 -14.35 -13.47
N HIS A 185 -13.53 -14.18 -12.50
CA HIS A 185 -13.84 -13.76 -11.13
C HIS A 185 -12.75 -12.85 -10.53
N ILE A 186 -13.13 -12.04 -9.56
CA ILE A 186 -12.21 -11.20 -8.79
C ILE A 186 -11.60 -11.99 -7.62
N THR A 187 -10.58 -11.43 -6.97
CA THR A 187 -9.91 -11.98 -5.79
C THR A 187 -9.48 -13.45 -5.98
N PRO A 188 -8.63 -13.76 -6.98
CA PRO A 188 -8.20 -15.12 -7.23
C PRO A 188 -7.54 -15.72 -5.98
N GLY A 189 -7.86 -16.98 -5.70
CA GLY A 189 -7.41 -17.68 -4.48
C GLY A 189 -8.33 -17.55 -3.26
N MET A 190 -9.36 -16.71 -3.35
CA MET A 190 -10.44 -16.65 -2.35
C MET A 190 -11.57 -17.62 -2.71
N ASP A 191 -12.44 -17.88 -1.74
CA ASP A 191 -13.67 -18.64 -1.98
C ASP A 191 -14.53 -17.99 -3.06
N LYS A 192 -15.09 -18.81 -3.98
CA LYS A 192 -15.83 -18.29 -5.16
C LYS A 192 -17.14 -17.61 -4.79
N GLU A 193 -17.83 -18.09 -3.77
CA GLU A 193 -19.06 -17.48 -3.29
C GLU A 193 -18.78 -16.11 -2.71
N ILE A 194 -17.74 -15.99 -1.87
CA ILE A 194 -17.28 -14.72 -1.31
C ILE A 194 -16.85 -13.75 -2.42
N SER A 195 -16.09 -14.21 -3.40
CA SER A 195 -15.67 -13.38 -4.54
C SER A 195 -16.85 -12.85 -5.34
N SER A 196 -17.87 -13.71 -5.58
CA SER A 196 -19.09 -13.34 -6.29
C SER A 196 -19.91 -12.29 -5.54
N GLU A 197 -20.15 -12.51 -4.24
CA GLU A 197 -20.88 -11.54 -3.41
C GLU A 197 -20.13 -10.23 -3.27
N PHE A 198 -18.81 -10.28 -3.11
CA PHE A 198 -17.98 -9.07 -3.07
C PHE A 198 -18.06 -8.27 -4.36
N MET A 199 -18.01 -8.92 -5.53
CA MET A 199 -18.19 -8.26 -6.82
C MET A 199 -19.56 -7.59 -6.93
N LYS A 200 -20.64 -8.24 -6.46
CA LYS A 200 -21.99 -7.65 -6.44
C LYS A 200 -22.04 -6.39 -5.58
N ILE A 201 -21.40 -6.41 -4.40
CA ILE A 201 -21.32 -5.25 -3.52
C ILE A 201 -20.59 -4.09 -4.20
N LEU A 202 -19.43 -4.36 -4.81
CA LEU A 202 -18.63 -3.34 -5.49
C LEU A 202 -19.35 -2.75 -6.71
N LYS A 203 -20.09 -3.58 -7.48
CA LYS A 203 -20.95 -3.09 -8.57
C LYS A 203 -22.05 -2.14 -8.06
N LYS A 204 -22.69 -2.46 -6.92
CA LYS A 204 -23.66 -1.56 -6.29
C LYS A 204 -23.05 -0.25 -5.81
N GLN A 205 -21.75 -0.25 -5.50
CA GLN A 205 -20.98 0.95 -5.16
C GLN A 205 -20.50 1.75 -6.38
N GLY A 206 -20.83 1.34 -7.60
CA GLY A 206 -20.54 2.07 -8.83
C GLY A 206 -19.25 1.66 -9.54
N ILE A 207 -18.60 0.57 -9.12
CA ILE A 207 -17.41 0.06 -9.82
C ILE A 207 -17.85 -0.80 -11.03
N ASN A 208 -17.27 -0.51 -12.19
CA ASN A 208 -17.51 -1.25 -13.43
C ASN A 208 -16.49 -2.39 -13.58
N PHE A 209 -16.95 -3.57 -13.97
CA PHE A 209 -16.09 -4.75 -14.14
C PHE A 209 -16.12 -5.24 -15.58
N HIS A 210 -14.93 -5.49 -16.12
CA HIS A 210 -14.66 -6.09 -17.42
C HIS A 210 -13.85 -7.37 -17.17
N MET A 211 -14.56 -8.50 -17.22
CA MET A 211 -13.97 -9.82 -16.93
C MET A 211 -13.57 -10.49 -18.23
N GLN A 212 -12.55 -11.37 -18.16
CA GLN A 212 -12.03 -12.13 -19.31
C GLN A 212 -11.47 -11.22 -20.43
N HIS A 213 -10.77 -10.15 -20.04
CA HIS A 213 -10.15 -9.18 -20.95
C HIS A 213 -8.64 -9.02 -20.68
#